data_b94f353755d75ce704dfe3f4c2fbb91d
#
_entry.id   b94f353755d75ce704dfe3f4c2fbb91d
#
_cell.length_a   1.000
_cell.length_b   1.000
_cell.length_c   1.000
_cell.angle_alpha   90.00
_cell.angle_beta   90.00
_cell.angle_gamma   90.00
#
_symmetry.space_group_name_H-M   'P 1'
#
loop_
_entity.id
_entity.type
_entity.pdbx_description
1 polymer ?
#
loop_
_entity_poly.entity_id
_entity_poly.type
_entity_poly.pdbx_seq_one_letter_code
_entity_poly.pdbx_strand_id
1 'polypeptide(L)'
;MLIESFGIHSTFGIRHLVSLMRILSGIQPSGVLHIGNYFGMMRPAIALQTEGEALYLIADYHALTSVRDPEALRANIRRVALDFLACGLDPERATLFRHSDVPQVTELAWILSTVAPMGLFERAHSYKDKLARGVAATVGLFNYPVLMAADILIYDSDIVPVGKDQKQHIEMTRDLAVKMNETFGQIFKLPEPRIQPATETVPGIDGQKMSKSYGNNIDIFGDEKEARKRVMSIVTDSTPVDAPKDPANSTIFKLYSLVASKNEIAEMRERFLKGGTGYGDFKKQLFEKLWEYFAPMRRRREEILGDKSYIDDVLARGAQRANEIADRVMKRVREAVGLR
;
A
#
# COMPACT_ATOMS: atom_id res chain seq x y z
N MET A 1 -25.50 -27.75 -64.75
CA MET A 1 -26.29 -27.37 -63.58
C MET A 1 -25.41 -27.64 -62.35
N LEU A 2 -24.70 -26.60 -61.94
CA LEU A 2 -23.67 -26.62 -60.86
C LEU A 2 -24.41 -26.36 -59.54
N ILE A 3 -24.13 -27.22 -58.55
CA ILE A 3 -24.53 -26.98 -57.14
C ILE A 3 -23.24 -26.72 -56.34
N GLU A 4 -23.05 -25.48 -55.97
CA GLU A 4 -21.99 -25.06 -55.08
C GLU A 4 -22.36 -25.45 -53.64
N SER A 5 -21.46 -26.18 -52.98
CA SER A 5 -21.52 -26.46 -51.53
C SER A 5 -20.83 -25.34 -50.75
N PHE A 6 -21.60 -24.61 -49.94
CA PHE A 6 -21.09 -23.64 -48.97
C PHE A 6 -20.48 -24.42 -47.80
N GLY A 7 -19.17 -24.39 -47.70
CA GLY A 7 -18.43 -24.82 -46.51
C GLY A 7 -18.42 -23.71 -45.46
N ILE A 8 -19.14 -23.90 -44.34
CA ILE A 8 -19.06 -23.03 -43.16
C ILE A 8 -17.81 -23.40 -42.38
N HIS A 9 -16.73 -22.66 -42.56
CA HIS A 9 -15.59 -22.69 -41.65
C HIS A 9 -15.93 -21.91 -40.36
N SER A 10 -16.32 -22.66 -39.34
CA SER A 10 -16.38 -22.14 -37.99
C SER A 10 -14.96 -21.98 -37.45
N THR A 11 -14.41 -20.79 -37.53
CA THR A 11 -13.21 -20.39 -36.82
C THR A 11 -13.54 -20.22 -35.35
N PHE A 12 -13.43 -21.27 -34.58
CA PHE A 12 -13.34 -21.17 -33.12
C PHE A 12 -12.07 -20.39 -32.79
N GLY A 13 -12.21 -19.09 -32.58
CA GLY A 13 -11.15 -18.26 -32.05
C GLY A 13 -10.84 -18.71 -30.61
N ILE A 14 -9.74 -19.43 -30.45
CA ILE A 14 -9.11 -19.67 -29.15
C ILE A 14 -8.70 -18.27 -28.65
N ARG A 15 -9.56 -17.63 -27.85
CA ARG A 15 -9.14 -16.51 -27.02
C ARG A 15 -8.11 -17.10 -26.04
N HIS A 16 -6.84 -16.90 -26.32
CA HIS A 16 -5.81 -17.01 -25.31
C HIS A 16 -6.25 -16.03 -24.18
N LEU A 17 -6.76 -16.57 -23.09
CA LEU A 17 -6.86 -15.86 -21.82
C LEU A 17 -5.40 -15.54 -21.45
N VAL A 18 -4.95 -14.35 -21.83
CA VAL A 18 -3.75 -13.78 -21.24
C VAL A 18 -4.09 -13.65 -19.77
N SER A 19 -3.55 -14.51 -18.94
CA SER A 19 -3.68 -14.42 -17.49
C SER A 19 -3.13 -13.04 -17.11
N LEU A 20 -4.01 -12.13 -16.67
CA LEU A 20 -3.59 -10.84 -16.19
C LEU A 20 -2.64 -11.06 -15.01
N MET A 21 -1.49 -10.37 -15.04
CA MET A 21 -0.52 -10.36 -13.95
C MET A 21 -1.22 -9.95 -12.65
N ARG A 22 -1.12 -10.77 -11.61
CA ARG A 22 -1.76 -10.50 -10.32
C ARG A 22 -0.80 -9.81 -9.38
N ILE A 23 -1.24 -8.66 -8.88
CA ILE A 23 -0.45 -7.79 -8.00
C ILE A 23 -1.13 -7.76 -6.63
N LEU A 24 -0.40 -8.10 -5.57
CA LEU A 24 -0.92 -8.03 -4.20
C LEU A 24 -0.23 -6.90 -3.43
N SER A 25 -1.02 -5.99 -2.89
CA SER A 25 -0.56 -4.93 -1.99
C SER A 25 -1.22 -5.04 -0.62
N GLY A 26 -0.44 -5.21 0.43
CA GLY A 26 -0.91 -5.23 1.82
C GLY A 26 -0.89 -3.83 2.43
N ILE A 27 -1.97 -3.47 3.11
CA ILE A 27 -2.16 -2.17 3.74
C ILE A 27 -2.41 -2.36 5.23
N GLN A 28 -1.48 -1.91 6.07
CA GLN A 28 -1.68 -1.98 7.51
C GLN A 28 -2.65 -0.90 8.00
N PRO A 29 -3.71 -1.23 8.77
CA PRO A 29 -4.68 -0.28 9.28
C PRO A 29 -4.07 0.52 10.46
N SER A 30 -3.25 1.52 10.15
CA SER A 30 -2.52 2.35 11.10
C SER A 30 -2.91 3.82 11.01
N GLY A 31 -3.96 4.20 11.73
CA GLY A 31 -4.34 5.61 12.03
C GLY A 31 -4.51 6.55 10.81
N VAL A 32 -4.51 7.88 11.07
CA VAL A 32 -4.77 8.94 10.06
C VAL A 32 -3.64 9.03 9.03
N LEU A 33 -4.00 9.20 7.75
CA LEU A 33 -3.03 9.39 6.66
C LEU A 33 -2.52 10.83 6.60
N HIS A 34 -1.22 10.95 6.45
CA HIS A 34 -0.54 12.21 6.19
C HIS A 34 0.10 12.21 4.80
N ILE A 35 0.51 13.38 4.35
CA ILE A 35 1.12 13.59 3.02
C ILE A 35 2.28 12.60 2.76
N GLY A 36 3.09 12.30 3.77
CA GLY A 36 4.19 11.34 3.66
C GLY A 36 3.73 9.92 3.35
N ASN A 37 2.61 9.46 3.93
CA ASN A 37 2.03 8.15 3.60
C ASN A 37 1.47 8.13 2.18
N TYR A 38 0.81 9.22 1.76
CA TYR A 38 0.23 9.31 0.43
C TYR A 38 1.29 9.20 -0.66
N PHE A 39 2.30 10.07 -0.63
CA PHE A 39 3.35 10.06 -1.67
C PHE A 39 4.29 8.86 -1.55
N GLY A 40 4.59 8.44 -0.31
CA GLY A 40 5.51 7.35 -0.04
C GLY A 40 4.97 5.95 -0.32
N MET A 41 3.66 5.75 -0.23
CA MET A 41 3.07 4.41 -0.31
C MET A 41 1.76 4.38 -1.08
N MET A 42 0.77 5.22 -0.69
CA MET A 42 -0.60 5.08 -1.21
C MET A 42 -0.70 5.38 -2.71
N ARG A 43 -0.17 6.51 -3.17
CA ARG A 43 -0.21 6.91 -4.59
C ARG A 43 0.49 5.89 -5.50
N PRO A 44 1.71 5.41 -5.18
CA PRO A 44 2.34 4.33 -5.94
C PRO A 44 1.54 3.03 -5.92
N ALA A 45 0.95 2.67 -4.77
CA ALA A 45 0.13 1.47 -4.67
C ALA A 45 -1.14 1.58 -5.54
N ILE A 46 -1.88 2.69 -5.47
CA ILE A 46 -3.09 2.92 -6.28
C ILE A 46 -2.78 2.88 -7.78
N ALA A 47 -1.63 3.38 -8.21
CA ALA A 47 -1.24 3.35 -9.62
C ALA A 47 -1.19 1.92 -10.20
N LEU A 48 -0.89 0.91 -9.40
CA LEU A 48 -0.80 -0.49 -9.82
C LEU A 48 -2.13 -1.08 -10.30
N GLN A 49 -3.28 -0.49 -9.95
CA GLN A 49 -4.60 -0.92 -10.41
C GLN A 49 -4.77 -0.88 -11.94
N THR A 50 -3.88 -0.19 -12.65
CA THR A 50 -3.88 -0.10 -14.11
C THR A 50 -2.91 -1.07 -14.80
N GLU A 51 -2.11 -1.81 -14.02
CA GLU A 51 -1.05 -2.69 -14.55
C GLU A 51 -1.46 -4.16 -14.63
N GLY A 52 -2.51 -4.56 -13.89
CA GLY A 52 -2.95 -5.96 -13.83
C GLY A 52 -4.15 -6.17 -12.92
N GLU A 53 -4.40 -7.41 -12.52
CA GLU A 53 -5.40 -7.75 -11.51
C GLU A 53 -4.84 -7.38 -10.13
N ALA A 54 -5.19 -6.18 -9.64
CA ALA A 54 -4.67 -5.64 -8.39
C ALA A 54 -5.58 -5.99 -7.20
N LEU A 55 -5.00 -6.62 -6.19
CA LEU A 55 -5.63 -6.96 -4.92
C LEU A 55 -5.00 -6.11 -3.81
N TYR A 56 -5.86 -5.47 -3.02
CA TYR A 56 -5.46 -4.64 -1.88
C TYR A 56 -6.08 -5.23 -0.62
N LEU A 57 -5.25 -5.87 0.20
CA LEU A 57 -5.71 -6.42 1.46
C LEU A 57 -5.46 -5.42 2.61
N ILE A 58 -6.46 -5.18 3.43
CA ILE A 58 -6.30 -4.47 4.70
C ILE A 58 -5.85 -5.49 5.74
N ALA A 59 -4.60 -5.39 6.16
CA ALA A 59 -3.89 -6.38 6.96
C ALA A 59 -4.29 -6.34 8.46
N ASP A 60 -5.55 -6.60 8.75
CA ASP A 60 -6.12 -6.53 10.10
C ASP A 60 -5.63 -7.64 11.03
N TYR A 61 -5.43 -8.88 10.55
CA TYR A 61 -4.78 -9.93 11.34
C TYR A 61 -3.36 -9.53 11.75
N HIS A 62 -2.58 -8.92 10.85
CA HIS A 62 -1.25 -8.43 11.19
C HIS A 62 -1.29 -7.30 12.23
N ALA A 63 -2.34 -6.45 12.18
CA ALA A 63 -2.51 -5.37 13.14
C ALA A 63 -2.72 -5.88 14.58
N LEU A 64 -3.25 -7.08 14.77
CA LEU A 64 -3.42 -7.71 16.10
C LEU A 64 -2.09 -7.89 16.85
N THR A 65 -0.95 -7.87 16.17
CA THR A 65 0.36 -7.92 16.84
C THR A 65 0.68 -6.65 17.63
N SER A 66 -0.01 -5.53 17.36
CA SER A 66 0.27 -4.23 17.95
C SER A 66 -0.98 -3.49 18.47
N VAL A 67 -2.15 -3.68 17.84
CA VAL A 67 -3.39 -3.02 18.22
C VAL A 67 -4.18 -3.95 19.15
N ARG A 68 -4.48 -3.49 20.38
CA ARG A 68 -5.21 -4.27 21.40
C ARG A 68 -6.61 -3.77 21.65
N ASP A 69 -6.93 -2.59 21.19
CA ASP A 69 -8.28 -2.01 21.29
C ASP A 69 -9.12 -2.40 20.06
N PRO A 70 -10.21 -3.16 20.23
CA PRO A 70 -11.05 -3.62 19.13
C PRO A 70 -11.78 -2.46 18.42
N GLU A 71 -12.14 -1.39 19.14
CA GLU A 71 -12.83 -0.25 18.54
C GLU A 71 -11.87 0.57 17.68
N ALA A 72 -10.66 0.80 18.18
CA ALA A 72 -9.60 1.45 17.41
C ALA A 72 -9.25 0.64 16.15
N LEU A 73 -9.20 -0.69 16.23
CA LEU A 73 -8.93 -1.54 15.07
C LEU A 73 -10.03 -1.40 14.01
N ARG A 74 -11.31 -1.52 14.40
CA ARG A 74 -12.46 -1.35 13.49
C ARG A 74 -12.46 0.02 12.83
N ALA A 75 -12.23 1.09 13.62
CA ALA A 75 -12.15 2.44 13.11
C ALA A 75 -11.01 2.64 12.12
N ASN A 76 -9.84 2.06 12.40
CA ASN A 76 -8.67 2.14 11.50
C ASN A 76 -8.90 1.39 10.19
N ILE A 77 -9.50 0.20 10.22
CA ILE A 77 -9.85 -0.59 9.02
C ILE A 77 -10.77 0.25 8.11
N ARG A 78 -11.88 0.78 8.68
CA ARG A 78 -12.84 1.58 7.91
C ARG A 78 -12.20 2.85 7.36
N ARG A 79 -11.33 3.50 8.13
CA ARG A 79 -10.60 4.70 7.71
C ARG A 79 -9.66 4.43 6.56
N VAL A 80 -8.88 3.34 6.61
CA VAL A 80 -7.96 2.96 5.53
C VAL A 80 -8.73 2.70 4.24
N ALA A 81 -9.85 1.96 4.30
CA ALA A 81 -10.69 1.74 3.14
C ALA A 81 -11.20 3.06 2.56
N LEU A 82 -11.78 3.93 3.40
CA LEU A 82 -12.25 5.26 3.02
C LEU A 82 -11.16 6.10 2.34
N ASP A 83 -9.96 6.13 2.93
CA ASP A 83 -8.87 6.98 2.45
C ASP A 83 -8.30 6.48 1.11
N PHE A 84 -8.21 5.15 0.90
CA PHE A 84 -7.80 4.59 -0.40
C PHE A 84 -8.83 4.90 -1.50
N LEU A 85 -10.12 4.72 -1.22
CA LEU A 85 -11.20 5.03 -2.15
C LEU A 85 -11.26 6.54 -2.47
N ALA A 86 -11.07 7.38 -1.46
CA ALA A 86 -11.02 8.83 -1.63
C ALA A 86 -9.80 9.29 -2.44
N CYS A 87 -8.67 8.61 -2.30
CA CYS A 87 -7.43 8.90 -3.02
C CYS A 87 -7.35 8.30 -4.43
N GLY A 88 -8.43 7.64 -4.90
CA GLY A 88 -8.55 7.21 -6.30
C GLY A 88 -8.41 5.71 -6.54
N LEU A 89 -8.47 4.87 -5.50
CA LEU A 89 -8.67 3.44 -5.70
C LEU A 89 -10.06 3.21 -6.29
N ASP A 90 -10.12 2.59 -7.47
CA ASP A 90 -11.34 2.28 -8.19
C ASP A 90 -11.77 0.84 -7.89
N PRO A 91 -12.87 0.61 -7.13
CA PRO A 91 -13.31 -0.73 -6.77
C PRO A 91 -13.84 -1.56 -7.95
N GLU A 92 -14.06 -0.95 -9.11
CA GLU A 92 -14.43 -1.67 -10.34
C GLU A 92 -13.18 -2.25 -11.06
N ARG A 93 -11.99 -1.69 -10.79
CA ARG A 93 -10.72 -2.13 -11.38
C ARG A 93 -9.87 -2.95 -10.41
N ALA A 94 -10.01 -2.68 -9.12
CA ALA A 94 -9.19 -3.26 -8.07
C ALA A 94 -10.05 -3.96 -7.02
N THR A 95 -9.52 -4.98 -6.39
CA THR A 95 -10.17 -5.73 -5.32
C THR A 95 -9.67 -5.23 -3.97
N LEU A 96 -10.51 -4.51 -3.21
CA LEU A 96 -10.19 -4.05 -1.85
C LEU A 96 -10.98 -4.90 -0.85
N PHE A 97 -10.30 -5.52 0.11
CA PHE A 97 -10.94 -6.40 1.10
C PHE A 97 -10.18 -6.42 2.43
N ARG A 98 -10.84 -6.88 3.50
CA ARG A 98 -10.18 -7.13 4.79
C ARG A 98 -9.54 -8.51 4.76
N HIS A 99 -8.37 -8.62 5.32
CA HIS A 99 -7.67 -9.90 5.45
C HIS A 99 -8.52 -10.94 6.20
N SER A 100 -9.19 -10.52 7.27
CA SER A 100 -10.07 -11.38 8.07
C SER A 100 -11.33 -11.89 7.36
N ASP A 101 -11.69 -11.31 6.21
CA ASP A 101 -12.80 -11.79 5.38
C ASP A 101 -12.43 -13.04 4.54
N VAL A 102 -11.15 -13.46 4.56
CA VAL A 102 -10.63 -14.64 3.85
C VAL A 102 -10.00 -15.61 4.85
N PRO A 103 -10.81 -16.37 5.62
CA PRO A 103 -10.32 -17.21 6.71
C PRO A 103 -9.38 -18.33 6.27
N GLN A 104 -9.42 -18.75 5.00
CA GLN A 104 -8.54 -19.76 4.41
C GLN A 104 -7.06 -19.41 4.53
N VAL A 105 -6.72 -18.13 4.65
CA VAL A 105 -5.35 -17.66 4.88
C VAL A 105 -4.76 -18.27 6.16
N THR A 106 -5.56 -18.39 7.23
CA THR A 106 -5.09 -18.95 8.50
C THR A 106 -4.84 -20.46 8.40
N GLU A 107 -5.65 -21.17 7.61
CA GLU A 107 -5.42 -22.59 7.30
C GLU A 107 -4.11 -22.76 6.51
N LEU A 108 -3.92 -21.94 5.47
CA LEU A 108 -2.69 -21.99 4.69
C LEU A 108 -1.46 -21.63 5.55
N ALA A 109 -1.56 -20.63 6.42
CA ALA A 109 -0.49 -20.27 7.34
C ALA A 109 -0.11 -21.45 8.27
N TRP A 110 -1.09 -22.21 8.75
CA TRP A 110 -0.83 -23.44 9.51
C TRP A 110 -0.10 -24.48 8.66
N ILE A 111 -0.58 -24.77 7.46
CA ILE A 111 0.05 -25.73 6.54
C ILE A 111 1.50 -25.33 6.24
N LEU A 112 1.75 -24.06 5.88
CA LEU A 112 3.10 -23.55 5.66
C LEU A 112 3.99 -23.68 6.89
N SER A 113 3.45 -23.49 8.10
CA SER A 113 4.19 -23.64 9.36
C SER A 113 4.75 -25.03 9.53
N THR A 114 4.11 -26.08 9.01
CA THR A 114 4.56 -27.49 9.16
C THR A 114 5.85 -27.81 8.38
N VAL A 115 6.16 -27.02 7.35
CA VAL A 115 7.39 -27.18 6.54
C VAL A 115 8.41 -26.07 6.80
N ALA A 116 8.03 -25.05 7.55
CA ALA A 116 8.84 -23.86 7.79
C ALA A 116 9.96 -24.12 8.81
N PRO A 117 11.27 -23.96 8.47
CA PRO A 117 12.33 -24.17 9.43
C PRO A 117 12.42 -22.99 10.42
N MET A 118 12.53 -23.27 11.72
CA MET A 118 12.63 -22.26 12.79
C MET A 118 13.71 -21.20 12.51
N GLY A 119 14.89 -21.62 12.08
CA GLY A 119 16.00 -20.71 11.79
C GLY A 119 15.73 -19.68 10.69
N LEU A 120 14.71 -19.87 9.84
CA LEU A 120 14.28 -18.87 8.87
C LEU A 120 13.73 -17.63 9.58
N PHE A 121 12.90 -17.83 10.60
CA PHE A 121 12.22 -16.75 11.34
C PHE A 121 13.14 -16.11 12.38
N GLU A 122 14.01 -16.87 13.02
CA GLU A 122 15.00 -16.34 13.96
C GLU A 122 15.95 -15.33 13.32
N ARG A 123 16.21 -15.47 12.01
CA ARG A 123 17.04 -14.54 11.23
C ARG A 123 16.27 -13.35 10.67
N ALA A 124 14.94 -13.30 10.78
CA ALA A 124 14.13 -12.20 10.28
C ALA A 124 14.51 -10.87 10.95
N HIS A 125 14.97 -9.91 10.17
CA HIS A 125 15.40 -8.59 10.66
C HIS A 125 14.30 -7.88 11.44
N SER A 126 13.08 -7.89 10.93
CA SER A 126 11.94 -7.24 11.57
C SER A 126 11.54 -7.82 12.91
N TYR A 127 11.76 -9.13 13.15
CA TYR A 127 11.56 -9.73 14.45
C TYR A 127 12.60 -9.20 15.46
N LYS A 128 13.88 -9.19 15.06
CA LYS A 128 14.97 -8.67 15.89
C LYS A 128 14.80 -7.18 16.22
N ASP A 129 14.42 -6.37 15.22
CA ASP A 129 14.18 -4.94 15.39
C ASP A 129 13.05 -4.65 16.38
N LYS A 130 11.96 -5.42 16.32
CA LYS A 130 10.83 -5.26 17.24
C LYS A 130 11.22 -5.64 18.68
N LEU A 131 11.98 -6.71 18.85
CA LEU A 131 12.52 -7.09 20.16
C LEU A 131 13.47 -6.01 20.71
N ALA A 132 14.37 -5.47 19.89
CA ALA A 132 15.27 -4.40 20.27
C ALA A 132 14.54 -3.10 20.69
N ARG A 133 13.33 -2.88 20.17
CA ARG A 133 12.44 -1.76 20.57
C ARG A 133 11.56 -2.08 21.77
N GLY A 134 11.78 -3.20 22.46
CA GLY A 134 11.03 -3.60 23.65
C GLY A 134 9.63 -4.16 23.39
N VAL A 135 9.30 -4.54 22.14
CA VAL A 135 8.04 -5.22 21.84
C VAL A 135 8.10 -6.64 22.42
N ALA A 136 7.07 -7.04 23.18
CA ALA A 136 7.01 -8.36 23.78
C ALA A 136 7.10 -9.48 22.74
N ALA A 137 7.96 -10.46 22.98
CA ALA A 137 8.09 -11.66 22.16
C ALA A 137 6.83 -12.52 22.31
N THR A 138 5.96 -12.47 21.32
CA THR A 138 4.79 -13.36 21.24
C THR A 138 4.94 -14.31 20.07
N VAL A 139 4.23 -15.47 20.11
CA VAL A 139 4.20 -16.41 19.00
C VAL A 139 3.69 -15.73 17.71
N GLY A 140 2.67 -14.86 17.82
CA GLY A 140 2.17 -14.10 16.68
C GLY A 140 3.21 -13.16 16.07
N LEU A 141 4.06 -12.53 16.92
CA LEU A 141 5.17 -11.70 16.45
C LEU A 141 6.27 -12.52 15.78
N PHE A 142 6.52 -13.74 16.24
CA PHE A 142 7.47 -14.67 15.66
C PHE A 142 6.96 -15.24 14.32
N ASN A 143 5.68 -15.62 14.28
CA ASN A 143 5.08 -16.35 13.16
C ASN A 143 4.45 -15.46 12.08
N TYR A 144 4.37 -14.13 12.26
CA TYR A 144 3.73 -13.26 11.25
C TYR A 144 4.34 -13.36 9.83
N PRO A 145 5.64 -13.71 9.62
CA PRO A 145 6.15 -13.90 8.28
C PRO A 145 5.52 -15.09 7.54
N VAL A 146 5.09 -16.13 8.28
CA VAL A 146 4.33 -17.25 7.69
C VAL A 146 2.94 -16.79 7.26
N LEU A 147 2.28 -16.00 8.10
CA LEU A 147 0.98 -15.42 7.75
C LEU A 147 1.11 -14.52 6.50
N MET A 148 2.16 -13.71 6.42
CA MET A 148 2.44 -12.89 5.23
C MET A 148 2.73 -13.76 3.99
N ALA A 149 3.44 -14.88 4.14
CA ALA A 149 3.63 -15.82 3.05
C ALA A 149 2.30 -16.43 2.59
N ALA A 150 1.43 -16.78 3.52
CA ALA A 150 0.08 -17.27 3.20
C ALA A 150 -0.74 -16.22 2.45
N ASP A 151 -0.69 -14.93 2.87
CA ASP A 151 -1.34 -13.82 2.17
C ASP A 151 -0.94 -13.71 0.71
N ILE A 152 0.32 -13.94 0.41
CA ILE A 152 0.88 -13.79 -0.93
C ILE A 152 0.54 -15.01 -1.78
N LEU A 153 0.73 -16.20 -1.23
CA LEU A 153 0.61 -17.46 -1.98
C LEU A 153 -0.84 -17.86 -2.25
N ILE A 154 -1.77 -17.51 -1.34
CA ILE A 154 -3.19 -17.88 -1.47
C ILE A 154 -3.89 -17.21 -2.67
N TYR A 155 -3.32 -16.12 -3.17
CA TYR A 155 -3.87 -15.41 -4.33
C TYR A 155 -3.10 -15.70 -5.63
N ASP A 156 -2.16 -16.66 -5.66
CA ASP A 156 -1.27 -16.88 -6.82
C ASP A 156 -0.63 -15.58 -7.31
N SER A 157 -0.18 -14.74 -6.39
CA SER A 157 0.38 -13.43 -6.72
C SER A 157 1.64 -13.54 -7.58
N ASP A 158 1.69 -12.79 -8.68
CA ASP A 158 2.86 -12.71 -9.55
C ASP A 158 3.86 -11.68 -9.02
N ILE A 159 3.34 -10.53 -8.57
CA ILE A 159 4.15 -9.41 -8.10
C ILE A 159 3.63 -8.89 -6.75
N VAL A 160 4.58 -8.61 -5.86
CA VAL A 160 4.33 -7.97 -4.57
C VAL A 160 5.16 -6.69 -4.48
N PRO A 161 4.53 -5.51 -4.61
CA PRO A 161 5.23 -4.23 -4.47
C PRO A 161 5.57 -3.98 -3.01
N VAL A 162 6.86 -3.84 -2.72
CA VAL A 162 7.36 -3.67 -1.34
C VAL A 162 8.49 -2.65 -1.26
N GLY A 163 8.66 -2.05 -0.08
CA GLY A 163 9.87 -1.30 0.26
C GLY A 163 11.09 -2.22 0.39
N LYS A 164 12.29 -1.66 0.34
CA LYS A 164 13.55 -2.43 0.49
C LYS A 164 13.60 -3.23 1.79
N ASP A 165 13.04 -2.70 2.87
CA ASP A 165 12.97 -3.33 4.20
C ASP A 165 12.09 -4.59 4.22
N GLN A 166 11.15 -4.72 3.29
CA GLN A 166 10.24 -5.86 3.19
C GLN A 166 10.72 -6.93 2.19
N LYS A 167 11.81 -6.69 1.46
CA LYS A 167 12.34 -7.64 0.47
C LYS A 167 12.60 -9.02 1.08
N GLN A 168 13.17 -9.07 2.29
CA GLN A 168 13.45 -10.32 3.00
C GLN A 168 12.18 -11.16 3.22
N HIS A 169 11.03 -10.56 3.48
CA HIS A 169 9.77 -11.30 3.67
C HIS A 169 9.31 -11.97 2.38
N ILE A 170 9.53 -11.34 1.22
CA ILE A 170 9.20 -11.97 -0.07
C ILE A 170 10.17 -13.12 -0.37
N GLU A 171 11.44 -12.97 -0.04
CA GLU A 171 12.43 -14.07 -0.14
C GLU A 171 12.02 -15.25 0.75
N MET A 172 11.62 -15.00 2.01
CA MET A 172 11.10 -16.04 2.91
C MET A 172 9.84 -16.70 2.35
N THR A 173 8.93 -15.93 1.73
CA THR A 173 7.73 -16.46 1.06
C THR A 173 8.11 -17.40 -0.08
N ARG A 174 9.09 -17.02 -0.89
CA ARG A 174 9.61 -17.85 -1.99
C ARG A 174 10.24 -19.15 -1.47
N ASP A 175 11.03 -19.06 -0.40
CA ASP A 175 11.65 -20.24 0.23
C ASP A 175 10.58 -21.23 0.73
N LEU A 176 9.50 -20.73 1.35
CA LEU A 176 8.38 -21.56 1.79
C LEU A 176 7.61 -22.17 0.60
N ALA A 177 7.39 -21.40 -0.46
CA ALA A 177 6.74 -21.91 -1.67
C ALA A 177 7.58 -23.02 -2.36
N VAL A 178 8.91 -22.83 -2.46
CA VAL A 178 9.84 -23.84 -2.96
C VAL A 178 9.76 -25.11 -2.12
N LYS A 179 9.84 -24.95 -0.79
CA LYS A 179 9.76 -26.08 0.14
C LYS A 179 8.48 -26.88 0.01
N MET A 180 7.34 -26.21 -0.12
CA MET A 180 6.05 -26.85 -0.36
C MET A 180 6.02 -27.58 -1.71
N ASN A 181 6.52 -26.93 -2.76
CA ASN A 181 6.57 -27.52 -4.09
C ASN A 181 7.48 -28.75 -4.18
N GLU A 182 8.62 -28.75 -3.46
CA GLU A 182 9.54 -29.89 -3.36
C GLU A 182 8.91 -31.06 -2.57
N THR A 183 8.14 -30.73 -1.54
CA THR A 183 7.58 -31.76 -0.63
C THR A 183 6.32 -32.41 -1.18
N PHE A 184 5.43 -31.62 -1.80
CA PHE A 184 4.07 -32.04 -2.17
C PHE A 184 3.73 -31.89 -3.65
N GLY A 185 4.70 -31.56 -4.50
CA GLY A 185 4.50 -31.29 -5.94
C GLY A 185 4.23 -29.81 -6.23
N GLN A 186 4.17 -29.46 -7.49
CA GLN A 186 4.07 -28.08 -7.95
C GLN A 186 2.71 -27.44 -7.57
N ILE A 187 2.67 -26.76 -6.43
CA ILE A 187 1.45 -26.13 -5.85
C ILE A 187 1.45 -24.63 -6.10
N PHE A 188 2.55 -23.94 -5.78
CA PHE A 188 2.62 -22.49 -5.77
C PHE A 188 3.46 -21.91 -6.89
N LYS A 189 3.02 -20.78 -7.43
CA LYS A 189 3.88 -19.86 -8.19
C LYS A 189 4.87 -19.18 -7.22
N LEU A 190 6.03 -18.79 -7.73
CA LEU A 190 6.98 -18.01 -6.95
C LEU A 190 6.74 -16.52 -7.19
N PRO A 191 6.30 -15.76 -6.18
CA PRO A 191 6.05 -14.33 -6.32
C PRO A 191 7.35 -13.55 -6.51
N GLU A 192 7.31 -12.46 -7.29
CA GLU A 192 8.46 -11.58 -7.48
C GLU A 192 8.31 -10.29 -6.66
N PRO A 193 9.33 -9.88 -5.89
CA PRO A 193 9.32 -8.59 -5.24
C PRO A 193 9.49 -7.48 -6.27
N ARG A 194 8.57 -6.53 -6.33
CA ARG A 194 8.79 -5.28 -7.05
C ARG A 194 9.24 -4.23 -6.04
N ILE A 195 10.55 -4.01 -5.98
CA ILE A 195 11.09 -2.99 -5.11
C ILE A 195 10.63 -1.63 -5.63
N GLN A 196 9.77 -0.97 -4.86
CA GLN A 196 9.40 0.41 -5.13
C GLN A 196 10.68 1.26 -5.07
N PRO A 197 10.97 2.12 -6.08
CA PRO A 197 12.03 3.10 -5.95
C PRO A 197 11.85 3.77 -4.59
N ALA A 198 12.94 3.97 -3.86
CA ALA A 198 12.86 4.71 -2.62
C ALA A 198 12.23 6.06 -2.97
N THR A 199 10.94 6.21 -2.70
CA THR A 199 10.31 7.52 -2.78
C THR A 199 11.13 8.39 -1.86
N GLU A 200 11.62 9.53 -2.40
CA GLU A 200 12.35 10.49 -1.58
C GLU A 200 11.57 10.68 -0.28
N THR A 201 12.27 10.56 0.82
CA THR A 201 11.66 10.66 2.14
C THR A 201 10.89 11.99 2.22
N VAL A 202 9.58 11.94 2.26
CA VAL A 202 8.76 13.15 2.38
C VAL A 202 9.08 13.81 3.72
N PRO A 203 9.62 15.04 3.72
CA PRO A 203 9.99 15.70 4.98
C PRO A 203 8.76 16.17 5.74
N GLY A 204 8.80 16.06 7.07
CA GLY A 204 7.88 16.70 7.98
C GLY A 204 8.17 18.20 8.15
N ILE A 205 7.40 18.87 9.01
CA ILE A 205 7.56 20.31 9.25
C ILE A 205 8.91 20.68 9.87
N ASP A 206 9.61 19.72 10.45
CA ASP A 206 10.96 19.83 11.05
C ASP A 206 12.10 19.44 10.10
N GLY A 207 11.78 19.07 8.86
CA GLY A 207 12.75 18.60 7.86
C GLY A 207 13.16 17.14 7.99
N GLN A 208 12.79 16.46 9.09
CA GLN A 208 12.99 15.02 9.27
C GLN A 208 11.95 14.23 8.47
N LYS A 209 12.11 12.91 8.39
CA LYS A 209 11.07 12.04 7.79
C LYS A 209 9.71 12.29 8.44
N MET A 210 8.68 12.57 7.63
CA MET A 210 7.33 12.79 8.13
C MET A 210 6.79 11.55 8.84
N SER A 211 6.40 11.71 10.09
CA SER A 211 5.85 10.65 10.93
C SER A 211 4.97 11.22 12.04
N LYS A 212 3.88 10.53 12.35
CA LYS A 212 3.01 10.88 13.48
C LYS A 212 3.72 10.80 14.82
N SER A 213 4.60 9.80 15.00
CA SER A 213 5.36 9.61 16.24
C SER A 213 6.27 10.80 16.56
N TYR A 214 6.64 11.58 15.55
CA TYR A 214 7.42 12.81 15.70
C TYR A 214 6.55 14.07 15.77
N GLY A 215 5.24 13.94 15.58
CA GLY A 215 4.32 15.09 15.58
C GLY A 215 4.61 16.10 14.45
N ASN A 216 5.34 15.70 13.39
CA ASN A 216 5.80 16.57 12.31
C ASN A 216 5.01 16.40 11.00
N ASN A 217 3.85 15.71 11.06
CA ASN A 217 3.02 15.39 9.89
C ASN A 217 2.11 16.56 9.47
N ILE A 218 1.70 16.52 8.20
CA ILE A 218 0.64 17.33 7.60
C ILE A 218 -0.43 16.37 7.11
N ASP A 219 -1.63 16.45 7.68
CA ASP A 219 -2.74 15.54 7.36
C ASP A 219 -3.41 15.92 6.03
N ILE A 220 -3.86 14.92 5.28
CA ILE A 220 -4.53 15.12 3.97
C ILE A 220 -5.97 15.59 4.16
N PHE A 221 -6.68 15.00 5.12
CA PHE A 221 -8.10 15.17 5.37
C PHE A 221 -8.38 15.96 6.66
N GLY A 222 -7.44 16.80 7.08
CA GLY A 222 -7.56 17.65 8.24
C GLY A 222 -8.36 18.94 7.97
N ASP A 223 -8.59 19.70 9.04
CA ASP A 223 -9.16 21.05 8.98
C ASP A 223 -8.21 22.01 8.25
N GLU A 224 -8.77 22.93 7.44
CA GLU A 224 -7.99 23.88 6.64
C GLU A 224 -7.09 24.79 7.50
N LYS A 225 -7.62 25.30 8.60
CA LYS A 225 -6.88 26.21 9.49
C LYS A 225 -5.72 25.49 10.16
N GLU A 226 -5.95 24.25 10.59
CA GLU A 226 -4.88 23.44 11.19
C GLU A 226 -3.82 23.03 10.14
N ALA A 227 -4.23 22.62 8.95
CA ALA A 227 -3.30 22.32 7.86
C ALA A 227 -2.45 23.55 7.49
N ARG A 228 -3.06 24.74 7.38
CA ARG A 228 -2.36 26.00 7.16
C ARG A 228 -1.36 26.30 8.29
N LYS A 229 -1.78 26.17 9.52
CA LYS A 229 -0.92 26.38 10.71
C LYS A 229 0.28 25.43 10.69
N ARG A 230 0.07 24.17 10.34
CA ARG A 230 1.15 23.17 10.20
C ARG A 230 2.15 23.56 9.09
N VAL A 231 1.66 23.94 7.91
CA VAL A 231 2.56 24.40 6.82
C VAL A 231 3.30 25.68 7.22
N MET A 232 2.64 26.63 7.87
CA MET A 232 3.28 27.86 8.34
C MET A 232 4.33 27.62 9.42
N SER A 233 4.26 26.50 10.15
CA SER A 233 5.25 26.11 11.18
C SER A 233 6.47 25.37 10.64
N ILE A 234 6.57 25.12 9.34
CA ILE A 234 7.76 24.48 8.74
C ILE A 234 9.02 25.23 9.14
N VAL A 235 10.00 24.49 9.69
CA VAL A 235 11.28 25.05 10.12
C VAL A 235 12.08 25.52 8.89
N THR A 236 12.64 26.72 9.00
CA THR A 236 13.51 27.34 7.97
C THR A 236 14.76 27.87 8.64
N ASP A 237 15.81 28.09 7.88
CA ASP A 237 16.98 28.80 8.34
C ASP A 237 16.70 30.32 8.55
N SER A 238 17.72 31.06 8.97
CA SER A 238 17.66 32.50 9.23
C SER A 238 18.06 33.36 8.03
N THR A 239 18.05 32.81 6.80
CA THR A 239 18.43 33.57 5.60
C THR A 239 17.52 34.79 5.41
N PRO A 240 18.09 36.02 5.29
CA PRO A 240 17.32 37.23 5.08
C PRO A 240 16.45 37.19 3.83
N VAL A 241 15.42 38.07 3.79
CA VAL A 241 14.47 38.11 2.67
C VAL A 241 15.20 38.38 1.35
N ASP A 242 16.12 39.32 1.34
CA ASP A 242 16.83 39.76 0.12
C ASP A 242 17.92 38.79 -0.36
N ALA A 243 18.34 37.87 0.51
CA ALA A 243 19.40 36.92 0.16
C ALA A 243 18.86 35.70 -0.62
N PRO A 244 19.64 35.13 -1.54
CA PRO A 244 19.36 33.85 -2.16
C PRO A 244 19.17 32.74 -1.15
N LYS A 245 18.23 31.80 -1.42
CA LYS A 245 17.92 30.65 -0.59
C LYS A 245 18.23 29.37 -1.32
N ASP A 246 18.64 28.33 -0.60
CA ASP A 246 18.93 27.02 -1.21
C ASP A 246 17.65 26.16 -1.35
N PRO A 247 17.15 25.93 -2.59
CA PRO A 247 15.97 25.08 -2.79
C PRO A 247 16.26 23.59 -2.49
N ALA A 248 17.50 23.11 -2.64
CA ALA A 248 17.83 21.70 -2.47
C ALA A 248 17.67 21.23 -1.01
N ASN A 249 17.98 22.10 -0.05
CA ASN A 249 17.84 21.82 1.38
C ASN A 249 16.52 22.33 2.00
N SER A 250 15.69 23.01 1.20
CA SER A 250 14.42 23.56 1.68
C SER A 250 13.31 22.51 1.77
N THR A 251 12.78 22.31 2.97
CA THR A 251 11.56 21.51 3.20
C THR A 251 10.36 22.03 2.41
N ILE A 252 10.23 23.36 2.32
CA ILE A 252 9.16 24.02 1.55
C ILE A 252 9.25 23.63 0.09
N PHE A 253 10.43 23.73 -0.51
CA PHE A 253 10.64 23.41 -1.91
C PHE A 253 10.43 21.93 -2.21
N LYS A 254 10.92 21.04 -1.35
CA LYS A 254 10.72 19.59 -1.46
C LYS A 254 9.24 19.22 -1.45
N LEU A 255 8.46 19.75 -0.51
CA LEU A 255 7.02 19.50 -0.41
C LEU A 255 6.26 20.10 -1.60
N TYR A 256 6.63 21.30 -2.05
CA TYR A 256 6.03 21.93 -3.22
C TYR A 256 6.23 21.12 -4.48
N SER A 257 7.41 20.56 -4.66
CA SER A 257 7.78 19.73 -5.82
C SER A 257 6.96 18.42 -5.92
N LEU A 258 6.31 17.97 -4.84
CA LEU A 258 5.46 16.80 -4.88
C LEU A 258 4.10 17.03 -5.58
N VAL A 259 3.65 18.30 -5.61
CA VAL A 259 2.27 18.67 -6.02
C VAL A 259 2.23 19.68 -7.16
N ALA A 260 3.33 20.32 -7.47
CA ALA A 260 3.43 21.35 -8.52
C ALA A 260 3.85 20.77 -9.87
N SER A 261 3.49 21.44 -10.95
CA SER A 261 3.96 21.15 -12.29
C SER A 261 5.45 21.50 -12.47
N LYS A 262 6.08 20.96 -13.51
CA LYS A 262 7.49 21.24 -13.82
C LYS A 262 7.79 22.73 -13.98
N ASN A 263 6.88 23.50 -14.60
CA ASN A 263 7.04 24.93 -14.78
C ASN A 263 6.98 25.69 -13.44
N GLU A 264 5.99 25.39 -12.60
CA GLU A 264 5.84 25.98 -11.28
C GLU A 264 7.05 25.68 -10.37
N ILE A 265 7.59 24.46 -10.46
CA ILE A 265 8.83 24.08 -9.74
C ILE A 265 10.01 24.92 -10.21
N ALA A 266 10.15 25.13 -11.53
CA ALA A 266 11.21 25.95 -12.09
C ALA A 266 11.09 27.43 -11.64
N GLU A 267 9.91 28.01 -11.72
CA GLU A 267 9.62 29.37 -11.27
C GLU A 267 9.90 29.56 -9.75
N MET A 268 9.47 28.60 -8.93
CA MET A 268 9.77 28.65 -7.50
C MET A 268 11.27 28.56 -7.25
N ARG A 269 12.00 27.70 -7.97
CA ARG A 269 13.45 27.56 -7.87
C ARG A 269 14.15 28.88 -8.20
N GLU A 270 13.77 29.55 -9.29
CA GLU A 270 14.33 30.84 -9.66
C GLU A 270 14.14 31.89 -8.57
N ARG A 271 12.93 31.96 -8.00
CA ARG A 271 12.63 32.89 -6.89
C ARG A 271 13.45 32.59 -5.64
N PHE A 272 13.70 31.30 -5.32
CA PHE A 272 14.58 30.92 -4.22
C PHE A 272 16.01 31.46 -4.46
N LEU A 273 16.53 31.22 -5.65
CA LEU A 273 17.92 31.61 -6.02
C LEU A 273 18.11 33.11 -6.22
N LYS A 274 17.07 33.82 -6.64
CA LYS A 274 17.13 35.27 -6.87
C LYS A 274 17.14 36.05 -5.54
N GLY A 275 16.53 35.55 -4.48
CA GLY A 275 16.24 36.33 -3.28
C GLY A 275 15.06 37.29 -3.46
N GLY A 276 14.83 38.17 -2.47
CA GLY A 276 13.72 39.12 -2.49
C GLY A 276 12.34 38.52 -2.09
N THR A 277 12.26 37.24 -1.75
CA THR A 277 11.03 36.59 -1.31
C THR A 277 11.25 35.95 0.06
N GLY A 278 10.38 36.25 1.03
CA GLY A 278 10.43 35.68 2.37
C GLY A 278 9.92 34.25 2.44
N TYR A 279 10.40 33.47 3.41
CA TYR A 279 9.90 32.11 3.65
C TYR A 279 8.39 32.07 3.93
N GLY A 280 7.81 33.12 4.55
CA GLY A 280 6.38 33.22 4.78
C GLY A 280 5.54 33.16 3.50
N ASP A 281 6.02 33.77 2.41
CA ASP A 281 5.32 33.77 1.13
C ASP A 281 5.45 32.42 0.42
N PHE A 282 6.61 31.78 0.48
CA PHE A 282 6.79 30.43 -0.01
C PHE A 282 5.93 29.41 0.74
N LYS A 283 5.77 29.55 2.07
CA LYS A 283 4.88 28.71 2.86
C LYS A 283 3.41 28.89 2.49
N LYS A 284 2.97 30.13 2.24
CA LYS A 284 1.60 30.41 1.79
C LYS A 284 1.34 29.73 0.43
N GLN A 285 2.25 29.91 -0.51
CA GLN A 285 2.14 29.28 -1.84
C GLN A 285 2.16 27.75 -1.76
N LEU A 286 3.01 27.17 -0.89
CA LEU A 286 3.00 25.73 -0.61
C LEU A 286 1.65 25.28 -0.08
N PHE A 287 1.09 26.00 0.91
CA PHE A 287 -0.20 25.63 1.48
C PHE A 287 -1.31 25.65 0.43
N GLU A 288 -1.42 26.71 -0.36
CA GLU A 288 -2.42 26.85 -1.42
C GLU A 288 -2.31 25.70 -2.43
N LYS A 289 -1.08 25.35 -2.84
CA LYS A 289 -0.84 24.27 -3.79
C LYS A 289 -1.18 22.89 -3.21
N LEU A 290 -0.81 22.61 -1.97
CA LEU A 290 -1.19 21.37 -1.28
C LEU A 290 -2.71 21.29 -1.10
N TRP A 291 -3.33 22.40 -0.70
CA TRP A 291 -4.77 22.43 -0.47
C TRP A 291 -5.57 22.20 -1.76
N GLU A 292 -5.14 22.78 -2.86
CA GLU A 292 -5.70 22.56 -4.20
C GLU A 292 -5.50 21.11 -4.66
N TYR A 293 -4.28 20.59 -4.55
CA TYR A 293 -3.93 19.23 -4.99
C TYR A 293 -4.82 18.16 -4.35
N PHE A 294 -5.09 18.26 -3.07
CA PHE A 294 -5.92 17.29 -2.33
C PHE A 294 -7.42 17.62 -2.34
N ALA A 295 -7.86 18.72 -2.94
CA ALA A 295 -9.27 19.11 -2.96
C ALA A 295 -10.21 18.05 -3.62
N PRO A 296 -9.88 17.42 -4.76
CA PRO A 296 -10.70 16.36 -5.33
C PRO A 296 -10.84 15.17 -4.38
N MET A 297 -9.78 14.79 -3.68
CA MET A 297 -9.77 13.67 -2.73
C MET A 297 -10.63 13.97 -1.50
N ARG A 298 -10.58 15.20 -0.99
CA ARG A 298 -11.46 15.64 0.11
C ARG A 298 -12.93 15.60 -0.30
N ARG A 299 -13.29 16.11 -1.49
CA ARG A 299 -14.67 16.02 -2.00
C ARG A 299 -15.12 14.56 -2.12
N ARG A 300 -14.29 13.72 -2.73
CA ARG A 300 -14.61 12.28 -2.88
C ARG A 300 -14.80 11.60 -1.53
N ARG A 301 -13.99 11.96 -0.54
CA ARG A 301 -14.12 11.43 0.81
C ARG A 301 -15.46 11.80 1.46
N GLU A 302 -15.90 13.03 1.30
CA GLU A 302 -17.21 13.51 1.81
C GLU A 302 -18.38 12.80 1.10
N GLU A 303 -18.30 12.61 -0.22
CA GLU A 303 -19.29 11.84 -0.97
C GLU A 303 -19.42 10.40 -0.44
N ILE A 304 -18.29 9.72 -0.21
CA ILE A 304 -18.28 8.36 0.34
C ILE A 304 -18.85 8.33 1.76
N LEU A 305 -18.54 9.33 2.58
CA LEU A 305 -19.09 9.43 3.95
C LEU A 305 -20.60 9.70 3.96
N GLY A 306 -21.14 10.31 2.90
CA GLY A 306 -22.58 10.50 2.71
C GLY A 306 -23.35 9.20 2.46
N ASP A 307 -22.70 8.17 1.92
CA ASP A 307 -23.25 6.82 1.75
C ASP A 307 -22.71 5.88 2.80
N LYS A 308 -23.52 5.58 3.81
CA LYS A 308 -23.10 4.76 4.96
C LYS A 308 -22.77 3.32 4.59
N SER A 309 -23.36 2.77 3.51
CA SER A 309 -23.17 1.38 3.07
C SER A 309 -21.99 1.21 2.11
N TYR A 310 -21.61 2.26 1.40
CA TYR A 310 -20.67 2.17 0.27
C TYR A 310 -19.36 1.45 0.60
N ILE A 311 -18.72 1.78 1.73
CA ILE A 311 -17.46 1.13 2.14
C ILE A 311 -17.69 -0.36 2.41
N ASP A 312 -18.77 -0.70 3.11
CA ASP A 312 -19.07 -2.07 3.49
C ASP A 312 -19.41 -2.92 2.25
N ASP A 313 -20.13 -2.34 1.28
CA ASP A 313 -20.44 -2.99 0.00
C ASP A 313 -19.18 -3.22 -0.86
N VAL A 314 -18.26 -2.25 -0.91
CA VAL A 314 -16.97 -2.40 -1.59
C VAL A 314 -16.16 -3.51 -0.95
N LEU A 315 -16.03 -3.53 0.38
CA LEU A 315 -15.28 -4.56 1.10
C LEU A 315 -15.92 -5.94 0.95
N ALA A 316 -17.24 -6.05 0.98
CA ALA A 316 -17.96 -7.31 0.78
C ALA A 316 -17.74 -7.90 -0.62
N ARG A 317 -17.86 -7.07 -1.67
CA ARG A 317 -17.56 -7.49 -3.06
C ARG A 317 -16.08 -7.90 -3.21
N GLY A 318 -15.18 -7.13 -2.62
CA GLY A 318 -13.76 -7.46 -2.60
C GLY A 318 -13.48 -8.78 -1.91
N ALA A 319 -14.10 -9.02 -0.75
CA ALA A 319 -14.01 -10.27 -0.01
C ALA A 319 -14.51 -11.46 -0.83
N GLN A 320 -15.67 -11.33 -1.49
CA GLN A 320 -16.19 -12.38 -2.36
C GLN A 320 -15.17 -12.77 -3.43
N ARG A 321 -14.63 -11.79 -4.17
CA ARG A 321 -13.65 -12.04 -5.23
C ARG A 321 -12.35 -12.63 -4.69
N ALA A 322 -11.86 -12.18 -3.54
CA ALA A 322 -10.68 -12.72 -2.88
C ALA A 322 -10.89 -14.18 -2.44
N ASN A 323 -12.06 -14.51 -1.86
CA ASN A 323 -12.42 -15.86 -1.48
C ASN A 323 -12.49 -16.82 -2.68
N GLU A 324 -13.06 -16.40 -3.81
CA GLU A 324 -13.09 -17.21 -5.03
C GLU A 324 -11.67 -17.61 -5.53
N ILE A 325 -10.70 -16.73 -5.36
CA ILE A 325 -9.30 -17.03 -5.68
C ILE A 325 -8.70 -17.95 -4.63
N ALA A 326 -8.89 -17.63 -3.36
CA ALA A 326 -8.36 -18.37 -2.24
C ALA A 326 -8.87 -19.83 -2.23
N ASP A 327 -10.15 -20.05 -2.50
CA ASP A 327 -10.75 -21.37 -2.54
C ASP A 327 -10.14 -22.27 -3.63
N ARG A 328 -9.87 -21.71 -4.81
CA ARG A 328 -9.18 -22.44 -5.89
C ARG A 328 -7.77 -22.88 -5.50
N VAL A 329 -7.02 -21.98 -4.83
CA VAL A 329 -5.68 -22.30 -4.36
C VAL A 329 -5.74 -23.31 -3.22
N MET A 330 -6.62 -23.11 -2.24
CA MET A 330 -6.75 -24.01 -1.12
C MET A 330 -7.23 -25.41 -1.52
N LYS A 331 -8.10 -25.52 -2.54
CA LYS A 331 -8.45 -26.83 -3.09
C LYS A 331 -7.19 -27.59 -3.53
N ARG A 332 -6.33 -26.92 -4.34
CA ARG A 332 -5.07 -27.48 -4.82
C ARG A 332 -4.10 -27.84 -3.67
N VAL A 333 -4.03 -26.98 -2.66
CA VAL A 333 -3.18 -27.22 -1.48
C VAL A 333 -3.67 -28.42 -0.70
N ARG A 334 -4.97 -28.50 -0.36
CA ARG A 334 -5.57 -29.60 0.43
C ARG A 334 -5.40 -30.94 -0.28
N GLU A 335 -5.64 -30.99 -1.59
CA GLU A 335 -5.43 -32.19 -2.40
C GLU A 335 -3.96 -32.64 -2.34
N ALA A 336 -3.02 -31.73 -2.47
CA ALA A 336 -1.58 -32.04 -2.48
C ALA A 336 -1.07 -32.55 -1.12
N VAL A 337 -1.56 -31.96 0.00
CA VAL A 337 -1.14 -32.37 1.36
C VAL A 337 -1.97 -33.53 1.92
N GLY A 338 -2.96 -34.02 1.19
CA GLY A 338 -3.77 -35.19 1.56
C GLY A 338 -4.90 -34.90 2.57
N LEU A 339 -5.37 -33.66 2.66
CA LEU A 339 -6.45 -33.30 3.58
C LEU A 339 -7.85 -33.53 2.99
N ARG A 340 -8.02 -33.48 1.67
CA ARG A 340 -9.30 -33.74 0.97
C ARG A 340 -9.07 -34.19 -0.47
#